data_4e54bdb92a0cc30188b2f6cc3324e24c
#
_entry.id   4e54bdb92a0cc30188b2f6cc3324e24c
#
_cell.length_a   1.000
_cell.length_b   1.000
_cell.length_c   1.000
_cell.angle_alpha   90.00
_cell.angle_beta   90.00
_cell.angle_gamma   90.00
#
_symmetry.space_group_name_H-M   'P 1'
#
loop_
_entity.id
_entity.type
_entity.pdbx_description
1 polymer ?
#
loop_
_entity_poly.entity_id
_entity_poly.type
_entity_poly.pdbx_seq_one_letter_code
_entity_poly.pdbx_strand_id
1 'polypeptide(L)'
;MGASSDGYTVRSGMSGQAKELDGAGDDAGHIRAAVSPAMCYTEDALGGSESAAAFNAFAAAWETDAATLESALHELAGKVRLAKGAYTGGDHAVGTRAEAVRVGADGLTTMPAPAGNDVTTTPAHAGRPSALSRY
;
A
#
# COMPACT_ATOMS: atom_id res chain seq x y z
N MET A 1 17.52 -28.17 10.42
CA MET A 1 17.09 -27.94 9.03
C MET A 1 15.68 -27.42 9.03
N GLY A 2 15.48 -26.15 9.24
CA GLY A 2 14.19 -25.48 9.20
C GLY A 2 14.30 -24.34 8.20
N ALA A 3 14.10 -24.61 6.90
CA ALA A 3 14.01 -23.59 5.90
C ALA A 3 12.64 -22.91 6.03
N SER A 4 12.65 -21.77 6.58
CA SER A 4 11.84 -20.56 6.36
C SER A 4 10.62 -20.71 5.43
N SER A 5 9.61 -21.45 5.88
CA SER A 5 8.27 -21.39 5.25
C SER A 5 7.59 -20.04 5.51
N ASP A 6 8.01 -19.31 6.54
CA ASP A 6 7.38 -18.05 6.95
C ASP A 6 7.51 -16.92 5.91
N GLY A 7 8.64 -16.82 5.23
CA GLY A 7 8.83 -15.81 4.19
C GLY A 7 7.95 -16.03 2.96
N TYR A 8 7.65 -17.28 2.61
CA TYR A 8 6.76 -17.61 1.50
C TYR A 8 5.30 -17.31 1.83
N THR A 9 4.90 -17.58 3.06
CA THR A 9 3.54 -17.33 3.55
C THR A 9 3.21 -15.84 3.58
N VAL A 10 4.15 -15.00 4.03
CA VAL A 10 3.95 -13.54 4.04
C VAL A 10 3.76 -12.98 2.62
N ARG A 11 4.54 -13.44 1.65
CA ARG A 11 4.43 -12.95 0.25
C ARG A 11 3.10 -13.33 -0.40
N SER A 12 2.61 -14.53 -0.16
CA SER A 12 1.31 -14.96 -0.67
C SER A 12 0.18 -14.19 0.00
N GLY A 13 0.26 -13.93 1.31
CA GLY A 13 -0.68 -13.12 2.05
C GLY A 13 -0.80 -11.69 1.50
N MET A 14 0.32 -11.02 1.24
CA MET A 14 0.31 -9.66 0.67
C MET A 14 -0.37 -9.59 -0.71
N SER A 15 -0.20 -10.63 -1.55
CA SER A 15 -0.89 -10.68 -2.85
C SER A 15 -2.39 -10.86 -2.69
N GLY A 16 -2.82 -11.69 -1.74
CA GLY A 16 -4.24 -11.86 -1.39
C GLY A 16 -4.85 -10.55 -0.91
N GLN A 17 -4.20 -9.89 0.05
CA GLN A 17 -4.65 -8.60 0.57
C GLN A 17 -4.76 -7.51 -0.50
N ALA A 18 -3.78 -7.41 -1.40
CA ALA A 18 -3.85 -6.47 -2.51
C ALA A 18 -5.02 -6.74 -3.45
N LYS A 19 -5.33 -8.02 -3.70
CA LYS A 19 -6.49 -8.42 -4.51
C LYS A 19 -7.81 -8.11 -3.82
N GLU A 20 -7.90 -8.35 -2.52
CA GLU A 20 -9.10 -8.03 -1.73
C GLU A 20 -9.35 -6.52 -1.68
N LEU A 21 -8.31 -5.71 -1.54
CA LEU A 21 -8.40 -4.25 -1.58
C LEU A 21 -8.88 -3.74 -2.94
N ASP A 22 -8.39 -4.31 -4.04
CA ASP A 22 -8.90 -3.97 -5.38
C ASP A 22 -10.37 -4.37 -5.53
N GLY A 23 -10.74 -5.59 -5.10
CA GLY A 23 -12.13 -6.03 -5.13
C GLY A 23 -13.06 -5.12 -4.31
N ALA A 24 -12.62 -4.69 -3.12
CA ALA A 24 -13.39 -3.74 -2.32
C ALA A 24 -13.51 -2.35 -2.99
N GLY A 25 -12.47 -1.91 -3.72
CA GLY A 25 -12.51 -0.70 -4.53
C GLY A 25 -13.52 -0.82 -5.67
N ASP A 26 -13.49 -1.93 -6.41
CA ASP A 26 -14.44 -2.23 -7.48
C ASP A 26 -15.88 -2.27 -6.95
N ASP A 27 -16.13 -2.89 -5.80
CA ASP A 27 -17.45 -2.95 -5.15
C ASP A 27 -17.93 -1.55 -4.76
N ALA A 28 -17.06 -0.71 -4.19
CA ALA A 28 -17.39 0.68 -3.86
C ALA A 28 -17.76 1.48 -5.13
N GLY A 29 -17.03 1.27 -6.22
CA GLY A 29 -17.32 1.85 -7.53
C GLY A 29 -18.66 1.39 -8.10
N HIS A 30 -18.98 0.11 -7.99
CA HIS A 30 -20.27 -0.45 -8.42
C HIS A 30 -21.44 0.13 -7.61
N ILE A 31 -21.30 0.22 -6.28
CA ILE A 31 -22.31 0.83 -5.41
C ILE A 31 -22.53 2.29 -5.80
N ARG A 32 -21.44 3.06 -5.98
CA ARG A 32 -21.51 4.44 -6.44
C ARG A 32 -22.22 4.58 -7.77
N ALA A 33 -21.86 3.75 -8.76
CA ALA A 33 -22.47 3.77 -10.08
C ALA A 33 -23.96 3.41 -10.07
N ALA A 34 -24.39 2.52 -9.17
CA ALA A 34 -25.79 2.14 -9.02
C ALA A 34 -26.67 3.28 -8.49
N VAL A 35 -26.08 4.24 -7.77
CA VAL A 35 -26.77 5.40 -7.18
C VAL A 35 -26.56 6.67 -8.03
N SER A 36 -25.63 6.66 -8.96
CA SER A 36 -25.31 7.79 -9.83
C SER A 36 -26.16 7.76 -11.13
N PRO A 37 -26.65 8.90 -11.64
CA PRO A 37 -26.59 10.19 -10.98
C PRO A 37 -27.48 10.24 -9.76
N ALA A 38 -27.04 10.96 -8.72
CA ALA A 38 -27.84 11.14 -7.52
C ALA A 38 -29.22 11.68 -7.90
N MET A 39 -30.26 10.97 -7.48
CA MET A 39 -31.64 11.36 -7.80
C MET A 39 -31.95 12.70 -7.15
N CYS A 40 -32.25 13.70 -7.96
CA CYS A 40 -32.75 14.97 -7.45
C CYS A 40 -34.23 14.83 -7.08
N TYR A 41 -34.50 14.79 -5.80
CA TYR A 41 -35.88 14.74 -5.30
C TYR A 41 -36.48 16.15 -5.27
N THR A 42 -37.73 16.22 -5.75
CA THR A 42 -38.54 17.45 -5.69
C THR A 42 -39.10 17.66 -4.29
N GLU A 43 -39.52 18.90 -4.02
CA GLU A 43 -40.11 19.30 -2.73
C GLU A 43 -41.30 18.43 -2.35
N ASP A 44 -42.14 18.07 -3.30
CA ASP A 44 -43.32 17.24 -3.11
C ASP A 44 -43.01 15.80 -2.70
N ALA A 45 -41.84 15.27 -3.13
CA ALA A 45 -41.44 13.90 -2.84
C ALA A 45 -40.93 13.72 -1.40
N LEU A 46 -40.35 14.76 -0.80
CA LEU A 46 -39.68 14.70 0.48
C LEU A 46 -40.34 15.59 1.57
N GLY A 47 -41.55 16.09 1.33
CA GLY A 47 -42.32 16.80 2.31
C GLY A 47 -41.90 18.27 2.55
N GLY A 48 -41.19 18.87 1.63
CA GLY A 48 -40.82 20.29 1.64
C GLY A 48 -39.45 20.61 1.06
N SER A 49 -39.26 21.88 0.74
CA SER A 49 -38.05 22.41 0.07
C SER A 49 -36.80 22.18 0.90
N GLU A 50 -36.86 22.35 2.21
CA GLU A 50 -35.70 22.18 3.09
C GLU A 50 -35.25 20.71 3.13
N SER A 51 -36.19 19.77 3.23
CA SER A 51 -35.90 18.33 3.25
C SER A 51 -35.33 17.86 1.93
N ALA A 52 -35.86 18.34 0.80
CA ALA A 52 -35.34 18.02 -0.53
C ALA A 52 -33.94 18.57 -0.72
N ALA A 53 -33.68 19.82 -0.33
CA ALA A 53 -32.36 20.43 -0.42
C ALA A 53 -31.33 19.68 0.45
N ALA A 54 -31.68 19.35 1.68
CA ALA A 54 -30.79 18.62 2.59
C ALA A 54 -30.46 17.22 2.06
N PHE A 55 -31.45 16.49 1.55
CA PHE A 55 -31.25 15.17 0.99
C PHE A 55 -30.38 15.20 -0.27
N ASN A 56 -30.65 16.15 -1.17
CA ASN A 56 -29.86 16.27 -2.40
C ASN A 56 -28.40 16.65 -2.11
N ALA A 57 -28.17 17.53 -1.12
CA ALA A 57 -26.82 17.86 -0.66
C ALA A 57 -26.10 16.66 -0.04
N PHE A 58 -26.79 15.87 0.79
CA PHE A 58 -26.28 14.64 1.37
C PHE A 58 -25.90 13.62 0.27
N ALA A 59 -26.78 13.39 -0.71
CA ALA A 59 -26.52 12.45 -1.80
C ALA A 59 -25.28 12.84 -2.62
N ALA A 60 -25.12 14.14 -2.93
CA ALA A 60 -23.95 14.63 -3.64
C ALA A 60 -22.65 14.48 -2.83
N ALA A 61 -22.69 14.75 -1.52
CA ALA A 61 -21.54 14.54 -0.64
C ALA A 61 -21.19 13.05 -0.55
N TRP A 62 -22.18 12.19 -0.38
CA TRP A 62 -21.99 10.74 -0.34
C TRP A 62 -21.34 10.19 -1.63
N GLU A 63 -21.77 10.66 -2.80
CA GLU A 63 -21.18 10.26 -4.08
C GLU A 63 -19.68 10.62 -4.15
N THR A 64 -19.33 11.80 -3.66
CA THR A 64 -17.94 12.28 -3.60
C THR A 64 -17.11 11.43 -2.63
N ASP A 65 -17.65 11.12 -1.45
CA ASP A 65 -16.96 10.29 -0.45
C ASP A 65 -16.78 8.86 -0.95
N ALA A 66 -17.78 8.29 -1.64
CA ALA A 66 -17.70 6.96 -2.24
C ALA A 66 -16.60 6.90 -3.33
N ALA A 67 -16.49 7.93 -4.18
CA ALA A 67 -15.42 8.01 -5.17
C ALA A 67 -14.02 8.12 -4.52
N THR A 68 -13.93 8.84 -3.42
CA THR A 68 -12.68 8.96 -2.65
C THR A 68 -12.30 7.61 -2.04
N LEU A 69 -13.26 6.88 -1.48
CA LEU A 69 -13.03 5.54 -0.91
C LEU A 69 -12.56 4.54 -1.98
N GLU A 70 -13.24 4.50 -3.14
CA GLU A 70 -12.84 3.68 -4.28
C GLU A 70 -11.37 3.93 -4.67
N SER A 71 -11.01 5.19 -4.86
CA SER A 71 -9.65 5.60 -5.21
C SER A 71 -8.63 5.23 -4.14
N ALA A 72 -8.95 5.42 -2.86
CA ALA A 72 -8.06 5.10 -1.75
C ALA A 72 -7.80 3.59 -1.62
N LEU A 73 -8.80 2.75 -1.87
CA LEU A 73 -8.66 1.29 -1.84
C LEU A 73 -7.75 0.79 -2.97
N HIS A 74 -7.92 1.29 -4.19
CA HIS A 74 -7.02 0.95 -5.30
C HIS A 74 -5.59 1.46 -5.08
N GLU A 75 -5.43 2.66 -4.54
CA GLU A 75 -4.10 3.19 -4.19
C GLU A 75 -3.42 2.31 -3.13
N LEU A 76 -4.16 1.89 -2.11
CA LEU A 76 -3.63 1.03 -1.07
C LEU A 76 -3.23 -0.35 -1.63
N ALA A 77 -4.04 -0.93 -2.50
CA ALA A 77 -3.70 -2.16 -3.22
C ALA A 77 -2.38 -2.02 -4.00
N GLY A 78 -2.20 -0.91 -4.69
CA GLY A 78 -0.96 -0.56 -5.39
C GLY A 78 0.25 -0.48 -4.45
N LYS A 79 0.11 0.18 -3.30
CA LYS A 79 1.16 0.30 -2.29
C LYS A 79 1.55 -1.07 -1.70
N VAL A 80 0.58 -1.96 -1.45
CA VAL A 80 0.84 -3.32 -0.99
C VAL A 80 1.64 -4.11 -2.03
N ARG A 81 1.32 -3.98 -3.32
CA ARG A 81 2.10 -4.61 -4.40
C ARG A 81 3.52 -4.09 -4.49
N LEU A 82 3.72 -2.78 -4.36
CA LEU A 82 5.05 -2.17 -4.33
C LEU A 82 5.88 -2.66 -3.13
N ALA A 83 5.28 -2.71 -1.95
CA ALA A 83 5.93 -3.25 -0.76
C ALA A 83 6.36 -4.71 -0.97
N LYS A 84 5.49 -5.55 -1.53
CA LYS A 84 5.84 -6.93 -1.89
C LYS A 84 7.03 -7.00 -2.84
N GLY A 85 7.07 -6.15 -3.86
CA GLY A 85 8.19 -6.07 -4.81
C GLY A 85 9.50 -5.70 -4.12
N ALA A 86 9.47 -4.73 -3.19
CA ALA A 86 10.63 -4.32 -2.42
C ALA A 86 11.16 -5.46 -1.52
N TYR A 87 10.30 -6.23 -0.86
CA TYR A 87 10.71 -7.41 -0.10
C TYR A 87 11.36 -8.47 -0.99
N THR A 88 10.77 -8.75 -2.15
CA THR A 88 11.32 -9.73 -3.09
C THR A 88 12.70 -9.31 -3.62
N GLY A 89 12.86 -8.04 -3.95
CA GLY A 89 14.14 -7.49 -4.39
C GLY A 89 15.22 -7.52 -3.29
N GLY A 90 14.84 -7.19 -2.06
CA GLY A 90 15.73 -7.25 -0.91
C GLY A 90 16.23 -8.67 -0.63
N ASP A 91 15.35 -9.65 -0.64
CA ASP A 91 15.70 -11.06 -0.43
C ASP A 91 16.66 -11.57 -1.52
N HIS A 92 16.42 -11.20 -2.77
CA HIS A 92 17.30 -11.58 -3.87
C HIS A 92 18.70 -10.98 -3.71
N ALA A 93 18.80 -9.72 -3.32
CA ALA A 93 20.08 -9.05 -3.07
C ALA A 93 20.85 -9.69 -1.91
N VAL A 94 20.14 -10.08 -0.83
CA VAL A 94 20.75 -10.80 0.30
C VAL A 94 21.23 -12.19 -0.13
N GLY A 95 20.40 -12.93 -0.87
CA GLY A 95 20.77 -14.24 -1.42
C GLY A 95 22.04 -14.18 -2.27
N THR A 96 22.11 -13.25 -3.21
CA THR A 96 23.29 -13.05 -4.06
C THR A 96 24.53 -12.71 -3.25
N ARG A 97 24.41 -11.88 -2.21
CA ARG A 97 25.53 -11.55 -1.33
C ARG A 97 25.97 -12.76 -0.49
N ALA A 98 25.03 -13.57 -0.01
CA ALA A 98 25.33 -14.78 0.74
C ALA A 98 26.06 -15.81 -0.13
N GLU A 99 25.65 -15.97 -1.39
CA GLU A 99 26.29 -16.85 -2.36
C GLU A 99 27.72 -16.38 -2.75
N ALA A 100 27.94 -15.06 -2.69
CA ALA A 100 29.28 -14.48 -2.96
C ALA A 100 30.28 -14.70 -1.81
N VAL A 101 29.81 -15.11 -0.63
CA VAL A 101 30.68 -15.48 0.50
C VAL A 101 31.29 -16.85 0.23
N ARG A 102 32.56 -16.89 -0.11
CA ARG A 102 33.30 -18.15 -0.27
C ARG A 102 33.83 -18.60 1.08
N VAL A 103 33.56 -19.86 1.39
CA VAL A 103 34.18 -20.54 2.54
C VAL A 103 35.44 -21.24 2.00
N GLY A 104 36.60 -20.74 2.34
CA GLY A 104 37.86 -21.43 2.08
C GLY A 104 38.10 -22.53 3.08
N ALA A 105 39.06 -23.42 2.78
CA ALA A 105 39.46 -24.53 3.66
C ALA A 105 39.95 -24.08 5.05
N ASP A 106 40.34 -22.81 5.18
CA ASP A 106 40.94 -22.22 6.38
C ASP A 106 39.95 -21.29 7.16
N GLY A 107 38.67 -21.31 6.86
CA GLY A 107 37.66 -20.48 7.50
C GLY A 107 37.01 -19.46 6.55
N LEU A 108 36.09 -18.66 7.10
CA LEU A 108 35.36 -17.62 6.37
C LEU A 108 36.31 -16.52 5.92
N THR A 109 36.63 -16.45 4.62
CA THR A 109 37.26 -15.30 4.01
C THR A 109 36.18 -14.38 3.44
N THR A 110 35.92 -13.28 4.12
CA THR A 110 35.25 -12.17 3.48
C THR A 110 36.23 -11.57 2.48
N MET A 111 35.98 -11.74 1.20
CA MET A 111 36.68 -10.92 0.21
C MET A 111 36.35 -9.47 0.50
N PRO A 112 37.36 -8.57 0.62
CA PRO A 112 37.04 -7.15 0.67
C PRO A 112 36.24 -6.82 -0.57
N ALA A 113 35.14 -6.11 -0.39
CA ALA A 113 34.40 -5.56 -1.52
C ALA A 113 35.39 -4.84 -2.43
N PRO A 114 35.33 -5.01 -3.76
CA PRO A 114 36.17 -4.26 -4.65
C PRO A 114 35.99 -2.78 -4.27
N ALA A 115 37.12 -2.09 -4.07
CA ALA A 115 37.12 -0.66 -3.81
C ALA A 115 36.57 0.04 -5.05
N GLY A 116 35.27 0.12 -5.13
CA GLY A 116 34.49 0.84 -6.13
C GLY A 116 33.97 2.09 -5.44
N ASN A 117 34.67 3.17 -5.68
CA ASN A 117 34.21 4.55 -5.63
C ASN A 117 33.16 4.89 -4.61
N ASP A 118 33.58 5.54 -3.52
CA ASP A 118 32.83 6.49 -2.69
C ASP A 118 31.30 6.35 -2.68
N VAL A 119 30.83 5.24 -2.15
CA VAL A 119 29.51 5.27 -1.54
C VAL A 119 29.73 5.79 -0.12
N THR A 120 29.68 7.11 0.03
CA THR A 120 29.53 7.74 1.32
C THR A 120 28.24 7.20 1.91
N THR A 121 28.34 6.19 2.76
CA THR A 121 27.21 5.75 3.59
C THR A 121 26.94 6.87 4.59
N THR A 122 26.11 7.81 4.15
CA THR A 122 25.53 8.78 5.07
C THR A 122 24.69 7.98 6.04
N PRO A 123 24.96 8.00 7.35
CA PRO A 123 24.16 7.26 8.31
C PRO A 123 22.72 7.79 8.24
N ALA A 124 21.79 6.91 7.92
CA ALA A 124 20.38 7.23 7.67
C ALA A 124 19.63 7.81 8.90
N HIS A 125 20.32 8.03 10.00
CA HIS A 125 19.73 8.46 11.27
C HIS A 125 20.13 9.84 11.78
N ALA A 126 21.07 10.51 11.15
CA ALA A 126 21.42 11.86 11.55
C ALA A 126 20.47 12.87 10.88
N GLY A 127 19.39 13.23 11.54
CA GLY A 127 18.65 14.43 11.19
C GLY A 127 17.19 14.25 10.75
N ARG A 128 16.54 13.14 11.05
CA ARG A 128 15.08 13.06 10.88
C ARG A 128 14.41 13.59 12.15
N PRO A 129 13.88 14.82 12.17
CA PRO A 129 13.10 15.28 13.31
C PRO A 129 11.88 14.39 13.45
N SER A 130 11.72 13.77 14.62
CA SER A 130 10.50 13.02 14.93
C SER A 130 9.33 13.99 14.90
N ALA A 131 8.31 13.70 14.11
CA ALA A 131 7.07 14.48 14.07
C ALA A 131 6.32 14.48 15.42
N LEU A 132 6.76 13.65 16.37
CA LEU A 132 6.19 13.53 17.71
C LEU A 132 6.73 14.53 18.74
N SER A 133 7.67 15.39 18.37
CA SER A 133 8.25 16.41 19.28
C SER A 133 7.39 17.67 19.45
N ARG A 134 6.16 17.70 18.94
CA ARG A 134 5.27 18.87 18.97
C ARG A 134 3.92 18.62 19.65
N TYR A 135 3.85 17.65 20.58
CA TYR A 135 2.71 17.52 21.47
C TYR A 135 3.16 17.53 22.92
#